data_cb633b55c38667af656bac5cf739972d
#
_entry.id   cb633b55c38667af656bac5cf739972d
#
_cell.length_a   1.000
_cell.length_b   1.000
_cell.length_c   1.000
_cell.angle_alpha   90.00
_cell.angle_beta   90.00
_cell.angle_gamma   90.00
#
_symmetry.space_group_name_H-M   'P 1'
#
loop_
_entity.id
_entity.type
_entity.pdbx_description
1 polymer ?
#
loop_
_entity_poly.entity_id
_entity_poly.type
_entity_poly.pdbx_seq_one_letter_code
_entity_poly.pdbx_strand_id
1 'polypeptide(L)'
;MNRIGIVILLFFSCALHAQEINEPKGKNMDAILLVTFGTSDPEAKKAFANIDKLAREKFPGYEIRWAYTSEMIRKKLARKGEILLSPEEAFAKLKTDGFRNVYAQSLHIIPGEEFHQLVTVCAVFKKDFEKLTVSPPLLNSMDDVKKSVGIMLSKVPADRRKEDAVLFMGHGSGKHPSDMIYVAAAREIEKSDVNAFMATVDGNPTFDEALAILKEKKVRKAYLLPFMSVAGEHAKNDLAGDGADSWKSILSKNGIESVPVLKGMAEYDDIAQIWLEHLEKTIKQ
;
A
#
# COMPACT_ATOMS: atom_id res chain seq x y z
N MET A 1 -38.89 84.59 17.49
CA MET A 1 -39.30 83.53 16.59
C MET A 1 -38.16 82.47 16.62
N ASN A 2 -38.21 81.52 17.54
CA ASN A 2 -37.20 80.48 17.72
C ASN A 2 -37.74 79.20 17.11
N ARG A 3 -36.97 78.68 16.13
CA ARG A 3 -37.23 77.32 15.57
C ARG A 3 -36.34 76.36 16.31
N ILE A 4 -36.94 75.44 17.04
CA ILE A 4 -36.28 74.30 17.69
C ILE A 4 -36.23 73.19 16.68
N GLY A 5 -35.00 72.83 16.31
CA GLY A 5 -34.74 71.69 15.43
C GLY A 5 -34.66 70.40 16.27
N ILE A 6 -35.52 69.43 15.97
CA ILE A 6 -35.52 68.15 16.59
C ILE A 6 -34.54 67.23 15.77
N VAL A 7 -33.49 66.79 16.44
CA VAL A 7 -32.55 65.79 15.88
C VAL A 7 -33.08 64.42 16.26
N ILE A 8 -33.55 63.65 15.30
CA ILE A 8 -33.93 62.23 15.46
C ILE A 8 -32.68 61.40 15.30
N LEU A 9 -32.18 60.84 16.40
CA LEU A 9 -31.14 59.79 16.37
C LEU A 9 -31.80 58.44 15.99
N LEU A 10 -31.55 57.96 14.79
CA LEU A 10 -31.87 56.62 14.37
C LEU A 10 -30.78 55.65 14.91
N PHE A 11 -31.14 54.87 15.92
CA PHE A 11 -30.34 53.71 16.36
C PHE A 11 -30.51 52.59 15.35
N PHE A 12 -29.47 52.35 14.53
CA PHE A 12 -29.38 51.11 13.74
C PHE A 12 -28.95 49.98 14.69
N SER A 13 -29.91 49.15 15.09
CA SER A 13 -29.66 47.90 15.78
C SER A 13 -29.09 46.90 14.76
N CYS A 14 -27.78 46.72 14.79
CA CYS A 14 -27.12 45.66 14.03
C CYS A 14 -27.37 44.33 14.74
N ALA A 15 -28.43 43.65 14.35
CA ALA A 15 -28.67 42.28 14.78
C ALA A 15 -27.58 41.40 14.09
N LEU A 16 -26.55 41.02 14.86
CA LEU A 16 -25.66 39.90 14.46
C LEU A 16 -26.54 38.64 14.36
N HIS A 17 -26.90 38.28 13.15
CA HIS A 17 -27.31 36.92 12.86
C HIS A 17 -26.06 36.03 13.00
N ALA A 18 -25.97 35.36 14.14
CA ALA A 18 -25.13 34.18 14.23
C ALA A 18 -25.69 33.21 13.20
N GLN A 19 -24.97 33.04 12.07
CA GLN A 19 -25.21 31.90 11.21
C GLN A 19 -24.94 30.66 12.08
N GLU A 20 -26.02 29.98 12.48
CA GLU A 20 -25.91 28.60 12.93
C GLU A 20 -25.19 27.85 11.83
N ILE A 21 -23.94 27.45 12.11
CA ILE A 21 -23.23 26.49 11.30
C ILE A 21 -24.05 25.21 11.39
N ASN A 22 -24.91 24.97 10.40
CA ASN A 22 -25.63 23.73 10.25
C ASN A 22 -24.56 22.63 10.08
N GLU A 23 -24.18 22.02 11.20
CA GLU A 23 -23.49 20.74 11.15
C GLU A 23 -24.38 19.78 10.36
N PRO A 24 -23.86 19.10 9.32
CA PRO A 24 -24.66 18.16 8.58
C PRO A 24 -25.02 17.00 9.51
N LYS A 25 -26.27 17.03 10.03
CA LYS A 25 -26.85 15.94 10.81
C LYS A 25 -26.73 14.64 10.01
N GLY A 26 -25.87 13.72 10.46
CA GLY A 26 -25.80 12.36 9.98
C GLY A 26 -24.57 11.96 9.15
N LYS A 27 -23.54 12.80 9.03
CA LYS A 27 -22.28 12.35 8.43
C LYS A 27 -21.55 11.44 9.43
N ASN A 28 -21.29 10.20 9.04
CA ASN A 28 -20.43 9.33 9.82
C ASN A 28 -19.06 10.01 9.96
N MET A 29 -18.62 10.21 11.20
CA MET A 29 -17.37 10.91 11.52
C MET A 29 -16.18 9.94 11.54
N ASP A 30 -16.33 8.80 10.90
CA ASP A 30 -15.33 7.74 10.82
C ASP A 30 -14.66 7.74 9.44
N ALA A 31 -13.34 7.64 9.43
CA ALA A 31 -12.56 7.56 8.21
C ALA A 31 -11.61 6.35 8.21
N ILE A 32 -11.39 5.80 7.05
CA ILE A 32 -10.33 4.85 6.76
C ILE A 32 -9.26 5.58 5.95
N LEU A 33 -8.02 5.54 6.44
CA LEU A 33 -6.85 6.06 5.72
C LEU A 33 -6.06 4.88 5.15
N LEU A 34 -6.13 4.67 3.84
CA LEU A 34 -5.33 3.68 3.14
C LEU A 34 -3.93 4.25 2.90
N VAL A 35 -2.90 3.60 3.43
CA VAL A 35 -1.52 4.10 3.41
C VAL A 35 -0.63 3.16 2.63
N THR A 36 0.01 3.67 1.58
CA THR A 36 0.89 2.91 0.70
C THR A 36 2.19 3.67 0.41
N PHE A 37 3.21 2.96 -0.09
CA PHE A 37 4.43 3.61 -0.57
C PHE A 37 4.13 4.61 -1.70
N GLY A 38 3.28 4.21 -2.63
CA GLY A 38 2.93 4.98 -3.82
C GLY A 38 3.65 4.47 -5.09
N THR A 39 3.17 4.94 -6.23
CA THR A 39 3.80 4.69 -7.53
C THR A 39 3.57 5.86 -8.47
N SER A 40 4.57 6.17 -9.30
CA SER A 40 4.43 7.12 -10.40
C SER A 40 4.01 6.47 -11.72
N ASP A 41 3.90 5.14 -11.74
CA ASP A 41 3.50 4.37 -12.90
C ASP A 41 1.97 4.32 -13.03
N PRO A 42 1.41 4.75 -14.17
CA PRO A 42 -0.05 4.77 -14.37
C PRO A 42 -0.70 3.37 -14.35
N GLU A 43 -0.02 2.35 -14.89
CA GLU A 43 -0.56 0.98 -14.91
C GLU A 43 -0.56 0.38 -13.50
N ALA A 44 0.50 0.61 -12.72
CA ALA A 44 0.59 0.14 -11.35
C ALA A 44 -0.44 0.80 -10.41
N LYS A 45 -1.00 1.98 -10.77
CA LYS A 45 -2.10 2.61 -10.02
C LYS A 45 -3.40 1.80 -10.04
N LYS A 46 -3.57 0.85 -10.98
CA LYS A 46 -4.72 -0.07 -11.00
C LYS A 46 -4.86 -0.88 -9.72
N ALA A 47 -3.74 -1.20 -9.08
CA ALA A 47 -3.71 -1.85 -7.77
C ALA A 47 -4.42 -1.00 -6.69
N PHE A 48 -4.19 0.31 -6.69
CA PHE A 48 -4.84 1.22 -5.74
C PHE A 48 -6.34 1.36 -6.02
N ALA A 49 -6.72 1.46 -7.31
CA ALA A 49 -8.12 1.51 -7.71
C ALA A 49 -8.88 0.23 -7.30
N ASN A 50 -8.24 -0.94 -7.38
CA ASN A 50 -8.82 -2.20 -6.92
C ASN A 50 -9.08 -2.20 -5.42
N ILE A 51 -8.08 -1.84 -4.61
CA ILE A 51 -8.25 -1.77 -3.14
C ILE A 51 -9.27 -0.70 -2.74
N ASP A 52 -9.26 0.49 -3.38
CA ASP A 52 -10.23 1.54 -3.10
C ASP A 52 -11.66 1.05 -3.31
N LYS A 53 -11.90 0.39 -4.45
CA LYS A 53 -13.20 -0.22 -4.77
C LYS A 53 -13.63 -1.22 -3.69
N LEU A 54 -12.79 -2.20 -3.38
CA LEU A 54 -13.09 -3.25 -2.40
C LEU A 54 -13.27 -2.69 -0.98
N ALA A 55 -12.50 -1.66 -0.59
CA ALA A 55 -12.65 -1.00 0.69
C ALA A 55 -14.00 -0.25 0.80
N ARG A 56 -14.41 0.48 -0.24
CA ARG A 56 -15.72 1.16 -0.28
C ARG A 56 -16.88 0.18 -0.25
N GLU A 57 -16.77 -0.95 -0.94
CA GLU A 57 -17.77 -2.01 -0.93
C GLU A 57 -17.88 -2.67 0.47
N LYS A 58 -16.75 -2.93 1.12
CA LYS A 58 -16.72 -3.60 2.42
C LYS A 58 -17.07 -2.70 3.60
N PHE A 59 -16.76 -1.39 3.50
CA PHE A 59 -16.96 -0.40 4.56
C PHE A 59 -17.82 0.79 4.10
N PRO A 60 -19.10 0.57 3.74
CA PRO A 60 -19.98 1.59 3.11
C PRO A 60 -20.34 2.67 4.10
N GLY A 61 -19.95 2.88 5.16
CA GLY A 61 -20.23 4.00 6.11
C GLY A 61 -19.00 4.84 6.41
N TYR A 62 -17.82 4.47 5.87
CA TYR A 62 -16.57 5.15 6.15
C TYR A 62 -16.16 6.07 5.00
N GLU A 63 -15.59 7.23 5.34
CA GLU A 63 -14.86 8.03 4.36
C GLU A 63 -13.52 7.36 4.05
N ILE A 64 -13.25 7.04 2.79
CA ILE A 64 -11.98 6.44 2.37
C ILE A 64 -11.05 7.55 1.87
N ARG A 65 -9.88 7.66 2.49
CA ARG A 65 -8.81 8.57 2.11
C ARG A 65 -7.50 7.84 1.89
N TRP A 66 -6.56 8.51 1.23
CA TRP A 66 -5.26 7.94 0.89
C TRP A 66 -4.10 8.78 1.43
N ALA A 67 -3.02 8.09 1.81
CA ALA A 67 -1.73 8.70 2.11
C ALA A 67 -0.59 7.87 1.50
N TYR A 68 0.53 8.56 1.24
CA TYR A 68 1.66 7.98 0.51
C TYR A 68 2.95 8.24 1.27
N THR A 69 3.68 7.17 1.64
CA THR A 69 4.88 7.29 2.47
C THR A 69 6.09 7.80 1.68
N SER A 70 6.23 7.44 0.39
CA SER A 70 7.37 7.84 -0.42
C SER A 70 7.38 9.33 -0.76
N GLU A 71 8.28 10.08 -0.13
CA GLU A 71 8.49 11.50 -0.45
C GLU A 71 8.95 11.70 -1.91
N MET A 72 9.79 10.80 -2.41
CA MET A 72 10.28 10.84 -3.80
C MET A 72 9.12 10.74 -4.80
N ILE A 73 8.19 9.79 -4.60
CA ILE A 73 7.02 9.64 -5.46
C ILE A 73 6.11 10.86 -5.35
N ARG A 74 5.84 11.34 -4.14
CA ARG A 74 5.01 12.54 -3.92
C ARG A 74 5.62 13.76 -4.65
N LYS A 75 6.93 14.01 -4.52
CA LYS A 75 7.62 15.09 -5.22
C LYS A 75 7.60 14.93 -6.75
N LYS A 76 7.80 13.68 -7.25
CA LYS A 76 7.78 13.37 -8.68
C LYS A 76 6.41 13.67 -9.30
N LEU A 77 5.32 13.30 -8.61
CA LEU A 77 3.95 13.52 -9.07
C LEU A 77 3.50 14.97 -8.90
N ALA A 78 3.91 15.65 -7.82
CA ALA A 78 3.62 17.07 -7.62
C ALA A 78 4.16 17.95 -8.76
N ARG A 79 5.34 17.62 -9.33
CA ARG A 79 5.89 18.30 -10.52
C ARG A 79 5.01 18.12 -11.77
N LYS A 80 4.12 17.14 -11.78
CA LYS A 80 3.14 16.87 -12.85
C LYS A 80 1.74 17.38 -12.50
N GLY A 81 1.59 18.12 -11.39
CA GLY A 81 0.32 18.68 -10.93
C GLY A 81 -0.55 17.71 -10.12
N GLU A 82 -0.06 16.50 -9.78
CA GLU A 82 -0.77 15.54 -8.96
C GLU A 82 -0.27 15.60 -7.51
N ILE A 83 -1.09 16.12 -6.60
CA ILE A 83 -0.74 16.29 -5.20
C ILE A 83 -1.17 15.07 -4.40
N LEU A 84 -0.20 14.35 -3.86
CA LEU A 84 -0.39 13.22 -2.95
C LEU A 84 0.00 13.64 -1.53
N LEU A 85 -0.83 13.31 -0.55
CA LEU A 85 -0.59 13.64 0.86
C LEU A 85 0.33 12.62 1.52
N SER A 86 1.23 13.10 2.38
CA SER A 86 1.93 12.23 3.34
C SER A 86 0.96 11.75 4.42
N PRO A 87 1.32 10.75 5.24
CA PRO A 87 0.51 10.35 6.40
C PRO A 87 0.23 11.53 7.33
N GLU A 88 1.22 12.38 7.62
CA GLU A 88 1.09 13.57 8.47
C GLU A 88 0.08 14.57 7.90
N GLU A 89 0.22 14.89 6.60
CA GLU A 89 -0.68 15.81 5.90
C GLU A 89 -2.11 15.26 5.86
N ALA A 90 -2.26 13.94 5.65
CA ALA A 90 -3.55 13.28 5.62
C ALA A 90 -4.24 13.29 6.99
N PHE A 91 -3.51 13.00 8.09
CA PHE A 91 -4.08 13.11 9.44
C PHE A 91 -4.43 14.54 9.80
N ALA A 92 -3.57 15.52 9.50
CA ALA A 92 -3.88 16.93 9.74
C ALA A 92 -5.14 17.35 8.98
N LYS A 93 -5.31 16.89 7.74
CA LYS A 93 -6.51 17.18 6.96
C LYS A 93 -7.75 16.47 7.51
N LEU A 94 -7.66 15.20 7.91
CA LEU A 94 -8.78 14.48 8.55
C LEU A 94 -9.24 15.17 9.83
N LYS A 95 -8.30 15.64 10.65
CA LYS A 95 -8.60 16.44 11.84
C LYS A 95 -9.35 17.74 11.49
N THR A 96 -8.86 18.50 10.51
CA THR A 96 -9.47 19.76 10.06
C THR A 96 -10.87 19.54 9.47
N ASP A 97 -11.07 18.40 8.77
CA ASP A 97 -12.35 18.01 8.19
C ASP A 97 -13.34 17.47 9.26
N GLY A 98 -12.93 17.39 10.55
CA GLY A 98 -13.78 17.05 11.69
C GLY A 98 -13.99 15.55 11.92
N PHE A 99 -13.17 14.67 11.33
CA PHE A 99 -13.26 13.23 11.60
C PHE A 99 -12.82 12.93 13.05
N ARG A 100 -13.55 12.02 13.70
CA ARG A 100 -13.36 11.66 15.12
C ARG A 100 -12.65 10.31 15.29
N ASN A 101 -13.02 9.33 14.47
CA ASN A 101 -12.40 8.00 14.47
C ASN A 101 -11.69 7.77 13.15
N VAL A 102 -10.41 7.42 13.21
CA VAL A 102 -9.59 7.16 12.03
C VAL A 102 -8.90 5.81 12.16
N TYR A 103 -9.04 5.01 11.12
CA TYR A 103 -8.46 3.67 11.02
C TYR A 103 -7.47 3.68 9.85
N ALA A 104 -6.17 3.71 10.15
CA ALA A 104 -5.14 3.68 9.13
C ALA A 104 -4.82 2.23 8.75
N GLN A 105 -5.04 1.84 7.48
CA GLN A 105 -4.64 0.56 6.95
C GLN A 105 -3.30 0.67 6.22
N SER A 106 -2.28 0.01 6.72
CA SER A 106 -1.02 -0.15 6.00
C SER A 106 -1.18 -1.12 4.83
N LEU A 107 -0.88 -0.67 3.62
CA LEU A 107 -0.86 -1.50 2.40
C LEU A 107 0.56 -1.96 2.03
N HIS A 108 1.48 -1.92 2.97
CA HIS A 108 2.82 -2.50 2.82
C HIS A 108 2.75 -4.03 2.89
N ILE A 109 3.78 -4.70 2.38
CA ILE A 109 3.85 -6.17 2.41
C ILE A 109 4.29 -6.66 3.80
N ILE A 110 5.33 -6.05 4.36
CA ILE A 110 5.94 -6.43 5.64
C ILE A 110 5.89 -5.26 6.64
N PRO A 111 5.99 -5.50 7.95
CA PRO A 111 6.16 -4.46 8.97
C PRO A 111 7.59 -3.90 8.93
N GLY A 112 7.95 -3.28 7.81
CA GLY A 112 9.24 -2.64 7.55
C GLY A 112 9.31 -1.21 8.06
N GLU A 113 10.30 -0.47 7.56
CA GLU A 113 10.58 0.91 7.98
C GLU A 113 9.36 1.83 7.78
N GLU A 114 8.72 1.78 6.61
CA GLU A 114 7.56 2.63 6.29
C GLU A 114 6.36 2.35 7.22
N PHE A 115 6.16 1.07 7.58
CA PHE A 115 5.11 0.73 8.54
C PHE A 115 5.42 1.30 9.93
N HIS A 116 6.65 1.20 10.41
CA HIS A 116 7.04 1.74 11.72
C HIS A 116 7.02 3.27 11.74
N GLN A 117 7.36 3.93 10.62
CA GLN A 117 7.17 5.37 10.46
C GLN A 117 5.69 5.75 10.56
N LEU A 118 4.79 5.01 9.88
CA LEU A 118 3.35 5.23 9.98
C LEU A 118 2.86 5.08 11.43
N VAL A 119 3.29 4.05 12.15
CA VAL A 119 2.96 3.85 13.57
C VAL A 119 3.41 5.05 14.41
N THR A 120 4.62 5.55 14.16
CA THR A 120 5.17 6.72 14.85
C THR A 120 4.35 7.97 14.57
N VAL A 121 3.99 8.22 13.32
CA VAL A 121 3.13 9.35 12.94
C VAL A 121 1.76 9.24 13.60
N CYS A 122 1.14 8.06 13.59
CA CYS A 122 -0.13 7.83 14.29
C CYS A 122 -0.03 8.12 15.79
N ALA A 123 1.06 7.76 16.44
CA ALA A 123 1.26 8.05 17.87
C ALA A 123 1.27 9.56 18.16
N VAL A 124 1.86 10.37 17.27
CA VAL A 124 1.87 11.85 17.39
C VAL A 124 0.45 12.42 17.28
N PHE A 125 -0.35 11.92 16.34
CA PHE A 125 -1.71 12.41 16.07
C PHE A 125 -2.79 11.78 16.98
N LYS A 126 -2.45 10.78 17.81
CA LYS A 126 -3.43 10.03 18.61
C LYS A 126 -4.33 10.92 19.48
N LYS A 127 -3.78 12.01 20.02
CA LYS A 127 -4.52 12.98 20.87
C LYS A 127 -5.53 13.84 20.10
N ASP A 128 -5.44 13.87 18.78
CA ASP A 128 -6.26 14.71 17.92
C ASP A 128 -7.55 14.02 17.46
N PHE A 129 -7.72 12.74 17.80
CA PHE A 129 -8.87 11.91 17.45
C PHE A 129 -9.42 11.19 18.69
N GLU A 130 -10.70 10.86 18.68
CA GLU A 130 -11.31 10.00 19.73
C GLU A 130 -10.76 8.58 19.63
N LYS A 131 -10.62 8.08 18.40
CA LYS A 131 -9.97 6.80 18.09
C LYS A 131 -9.03 6.96 16.89
N LEU A 132 -7.77 6.61 17.06
CA LEU A 132 -6.80 6.48 15.97
C LEU A 132 -6.04 5.17 16.15
N THR A 133 -6.16 4.28 15.17
CA THR A 133 -5.53 2.95 15.17
C THR A 133 -4.85 2.67 13.84
N VAL A 134 -3.84 1.78 13.87
CA VAL A 134 -3.13 1.31 12.68
C VAL A 134 -3.36 -0.18 12.53
N SER A 135 -3.85 -0.58 11.37
CA SER A 135 -3.95 -1.99 10.99
C SER A 135 -2.62 -2.49 10.42
N PRO A 136 -2.25 -3.74 10.69
CA PRO A 136 -0.98 -4.30 10.26
C PRO A 136 -0.87 -4.41 8.73
N PRO A 137 0.38 -4.57 8.20
CA PRO A 137 0.63 -4.83 6.80
C PRO A 137 0.18 -6.25 6.39
N LEU A 138 0.41 -6.65 5.13
CA LEU A 138 -0.05 -7.93 4.57
C LEU A 138 0.44 -9.13 5.36
N LEU A 139 1.75 -9.21 5.58
CA LEU A 139 2.41 -10.35 6.23
C LEU A 139 2.71 -10.02 7.70
N ASN A 140 1.70 -10.12 8.54
CA ASN A 140 1.83 -9.83 9.97
C ASN A 140 1.88 -11.09 10.85
N SER A 141 1.56 -12.24 10.29
CA SER A 141 1.57 -13.55 10.97
C SER A 141 2.02 -14.67 10.02
N MET A 142 2.37 -15.82 10.58
CA MET A 142 2.66 -17.02 9.75
C MET A 142 1.44 -17.51 8.97
N ASP A 143 0.23 -17.26 9.45
CA ASP A 143 -1.00 -17.60 8.72
C ASP A 143 -1.20 -16.67 7.52
N ASP A 144 -0.88 -15.37 7.66
CA ASP A 144 -0.88 -14.43 6.53
C ASP A 144 0.17 -14.82 5.49
N VAL A 145 1.37 -15.24 5.93
CA VAL A 145 2.42 -15.73 5.02
C VAL A 145 1.90 -16.93 4.22
N LYS A 146 1.36 -17.97 4.88
CA LYS A 146 0.82 -19.15 4.22
C LYS A 146 -0.32 -18.81 3.27
N LYS A 147 -1.27 -17.99 3.71
CA LYS A 147 -2.42 -17.56 2.89
C LYS A 147 -1.95 -16.80 1.66
N SER A 148 -1.06 -15.83 1.82
CA SER A 148 -0.54 -15.03 0.72
C SER A 148 0.29 -15.86 -0.27
N VAL A 149 1.16 -16.73 0.22
CA VAL A 149 1.95 -17.65 -0.62
C VAL A 149 1.04 -18.59 -1.42
N GLY A 150 0.06 -19.22 -0.79
CA GLY A 150 -0.89 -20.10 -1.48
C GLY A 150 -1.66 -19.39 -2.58
N ILE A 151 -2.12 -18.17 -2.31
CA ILE A 151 -2.76 -17.32 -3.31
C ILE A 151 -1.79 -16.99 -4.45
N MET A 152 -0.59 -16.49 -4.15
CA MET A 152 0.36 -16.08 -5.19
C MET A 152 0.81 -17.26 -6.07
N LEU A 153 0.98 -18.46 -5.53
CA LEU A 153 1.23 -19.66 -6.32
C LEU A 153 0.06 -19.99 -7.27
N SER A 154 -1.18 -19.71 -6.88
CA SER A 154 -2.35 -19.89 -7.76
C SER A 154 -2.44 -18.86 -8.90
N LYS A 155 -1.66 -17.78 -8.85
CA LYS A 155 -1.60 -16.74 -9.89
C LYS A 155 -0.53 -17.00 -10.95
N VAL A 156 0.26 -18.05 -10.78
CA VAL A 156 1.21 -18.48 -11.80
C VAL A 156 0.44 -18.93 -13.05
N PRO A 157 0.85 -18.54 -14.27
CA PRO A 157 0.17 -18.92 -15.49
C PRO A 157 -0.05 -20.42 -15.64
N ALA A 158 -1.24 -20.80 -16.10
CA ALA A 158 -1.66 -22.20 -16.17
C ALA A 158 -0.86 -23.06 -17.18
N ASP A 159 -0.14 -22.41 -18.11
CA ASP A 159 0.74 -23.05 -19.08
C ASP A 159 2.13 -23.41 -18.50
N ARG A 160 2.41 -23.06 -17.25
CA ARG A 160 3.62 -23.45 -16.54
C ARG A 160 3.70 -24.98 -16.41
N ARG A 161 4.81 -25.55 -16.83
CA ARG A 161 5.12 -26.97 -16.62
C ARG A 161 5.77 -27.19 -15.26
N LYS A 162 5.76 -28.42 -14.76
CA LYS A 162 6.33 -28.76 -13.44
C LYS A 162 7.82 -28.48 -13.32
N GLU A 163 8.57 -28.63 -14.43
CA GLU A 163 10.01 -28.36 -14.49
C GLU A 163 10.34 -26.87 -14.61
N ASP A 164 9.37 -26.03 -14.99
CA ASP A 164 9.60 -24.59 -15.11
C ASP A 164 9.62 -23.96 -13.72
N ALA A 165 10.54 -23.05 -13.48
CA ALA A 165 10.63 -22.35 -12.20
C ALA A 165 9.60 -21.22 -12.07
N VAL A 166 9.30 -20.84 -10.83
CA VAL A 166 8.64 -19.58 -10.47
C VAL A 166 9.61 -18.80 -9.60
N LEU A 167 9.77 -17.52 -9.89
CA LEU A 167 10.61 -16.63 -9.10
C LEU A 167 9.81 -15.42 -8.70
N PHE A 168 9.51 -15.31 -7.40
CA PHE A 168 8.85 -14.16 -6.81
C PHE A 168 9.88 -13.10 -6.43
N MET A 169 9.60 -11.84 -6.81
CA MET A 169 10.42 -10.70 -6.45
C MET A 169 9.78 -9.91 -5.31
N GLY A 170 10.34 -10.00 -4.10
CA GLY A 170 10.08 -9.08 -3.01
C GLY A 170 10.94 -7.81 -3.11
N HIS A 171 10.56 -6.74 -2.44
CA HIS A 171 11.40 -5.54 -2.39
C HIS A 171 12.65 -5.78 -1.51
N GLY A 172 12.43 -6.27 -0.31
CA GLY A 172 13.47 -6.29 0.73
C GLY A 172 13.66 -4.90 1.37
N SER A 173 14.56 -4.83 2.34
CA SER A 173 14.93 -3.57 2.99
C SER A 173 16.44 -3.47 3.29
N GLY A 174 17.19 -4.54 3.03
CA GLY A 174 18.64 -4.62 3.19
C GLY A 174 19.18 -4.42 4.61
N LYS A 175 18.43 -3.80 5.50
CA LYS A 175 18.86 -3.39 6.85
C LYS A 175 17.84 -3.64 7.95
N HIS A 176 16.56 -3.73 7.61
CA HIS A 176 15.51 -3.86 8.60
C HIS A 176 15.27 -5.33 8.96
N PRO A 177 15.16 -5.68 10.26
CA PRO A 177 14.98 -7.08 10.70
C PRO A 177 13.74 -7.78 10.10
N SER A 178 12.75 -7.03 9.64
CA SER A 178 11.55 -7.59 9.00
C SER A 178 11.81 -8.31 7.67
N ASP A 179 13.01 -8.21 7.08
CA ASP A 179 13.41 -9.05 5.94
C ASP A 179 13.32 -10.55 6.26
N MET A 180 13.42 -10.94 7.54
CA MET A 180 13.16 -12.31 7.97
C MET A 180 11.78 -12.83 7.54
N ILE A 181 10.81 -11.94 7.28
CA ILE A 181 9.48 -12.32 6.79
C ILE A 181 9.55 -12.82 5.34
N TYR A 182 10.41 -12.21 4.50
CA TYR A 182 10.67 -12.74 3.16
C TYR A 182 11.36 -14.11 3.20
N VAL A 183 12.26 -14.33 4.17
CA VAL A 183 12.86 -15.67 4.41
C VAL A 183 11.79 -16.69 4.82
N ALA A 184 10.86 -16.29 5.68
CA ALA A 184 9.73 -17.14 6.06
C ALA A 184 8.81 -17.44 4.86
N ALA A 185 8.54 -16.45 4.01
CA ALA A 185 7.77 -16.62 2.79
C ALA A 185 8.50 -17.54 1.79
N ALA A 186 9.81 -17.37 1.59
CA ALA A 186 10.64 -18.27 0.77
C ALA A 186 10.52 -19.72 1.23
N ARG A 187 10.62 -19.94 2.54
CA ARG A 187 10.47 -21.28 3.13
C ARG A 187 9.10 -21.91 2.89
N GLU A 188 8.04 -21.09 2.96
CA GLU A 188 6.67 -21.58 2.71
C GLU A 188 6.43 -21.85 1.21
N ILE A 189 7.02 -21.03 0.32
CA ILE A 189 7.02 -21.24 -1.13
C ILE A 189 7.68 -22.56 -1.47
N GLU A 190 8.90 -22.82 -0.98
CA GLU A 190 9.65 -24.05 -1.23
C GLU A 190 8.91 -25.30 -0.76
N LYS A 191 8.20 -25.24 0.38
CA LYS A 191 7.37 -26.36 0.87
C LYS A 191 6.18 -26.63 -0.04
N SER A 192 5.62 -25.59 -0.63
CA SER A 192 4.42 -25.70 -1.46
C SER A 192 4.76 -26.10 -2.89
N ASP A 193 5.91 -25.66 -3.42
CA ASP A 193 6.39 -25.95 -4.77
C ASP A 193 7.93 -25.91 -4.80
N VAL A 194 8.54 -27.08 -5.01
CA VAL A 194 10.02 -27.25 -5.02
C VAL A 194 10.74 -26.53 -6.18
N ASN A 195 10.00 -26.01 -7.14
CA ASN A 195 10.49 -25.22 -8.25
C ASN A 195 10.02 -23.76 -8.19
N ALA A 196 9.49 -23.32 -7.05
CA ALA A 196 9.18 -21.93 -6.80
C ALA A 196 10.13 -21.33 -5.75
N PHE A 197 10.56 -20.10 -5.98
CA PHE A 197 11.59 -19.42 -5.19
C PHE A 197 11.15 -17.97 -4.91
N MET A 198 11.68 -17.42 -3.83
CA MET A 198 11.59 -16.00 -3.50
C MET A 198 12.99 -15.41 -3.51
N ALA A 199 13.11 -14.21 -4.07
CA ALA A 199 14.29 -13.37 -3.88
C ALA A 199 13.86 -11.90 -3.71
N THR A 200 14.74 -11.05 -3.22
CA THR A 200 14.48 -9.62 -3.00
C THR A 200 15.41 -8.76 -3.84
N VAL A 201 14.96 -7.53 -4.14
CA VAL A 201 15.77 -6.52 -4.83
C VAL A 201 16.90 -6.05 -3.91
N ASP A 202 16.56 -5.76 -2.64
CA ASP A 202 17.49 -5.24 -1.63
C ASP A 202 17.24 -5.96 -0.30
N GLY A 203 18.02 -7.02 -0.04
CA GLY A 203 17.88 -7.80 1.19
C GLY A 203 18.03 -9.30 1.01
N ASN A 204 17.28 -10.08 1.79
CA ASN A 204 17.33 -11.55 1.78
C ASN A 204 15.93 -12.17 1.64
N PRO A 205 15.80 -13.32 0.92
CA PRO A 205 16.84 -14.02 0.14
C PRO A 205 17.31 -13.21 -1.07
N THR A 206 18.55 -13.45 -1.51
CA THR A 206 19.13 -12.73 -2.65
C THR A 206 18.77 -13.38 -3.99
N PHE A 207 18.81 -12.60 -5.07
CA PHE A 207 18.62 -13.13 -6.41
C PHE A 207 19.75 -14.08 -6.82
N ASP A 208 21.00 -13.83 -6.39
CA ASP A 208 22.15 -14.67 -6.71
C ASP A 208 22.01 -16.08 -6.12
N GLU A 209 21.48 -16.21 -4.89
CA GLU A 209 21.17 -17.51 -4.29
C GLU A 209 20.10 -18.26 -5.09
N ALA A 210 19.02 -17.58 -5.49
CA ALA A 210 17.99 -18.18 -6.33
C ALA A 210 18.55 -18.60 -7.70
N LEU A 211 19.35 -17.76 -8.34
CA LEU A 211 20.00 -18.06 -9.63
C LEU A 211 20.91 -19.28 -9.53
N ALA A 212 21.70 -19.41 -8.45
CA ALA A 212 22.55 -20.59 -8.24
C ALA A 212 21.73 -21.89 -8.20
N ILE A 213 20.60 -21.88 -7.47
CA ILE A 213 19.68 -23.03 -7.41
C ILE A 213 19.08 -23.34 -8.79
N LEU A 214 18.63 -22.32 -9.53
CA LEU A 214 18.07 -22.51 -10.88
C LEU A 214 19.09 -23.16 -11.83
N LYS A 215 20.38 -22.77 -11.74
CA LYS A 215 21.47 -23.34 -12.53
C LYS A 215 21.76 -24.79 -12.15
N GLU A 216 21.84 -25.08 -10.84
CA GLU A 216 22.05 -26.46 -10.35
C GLU A 216 20.93 -27.37 -10.80
N LYS A 217 19.67 -26.93 -10.73
CA LYS A 217 18.47 -27.64 -11.18
C LYS A 217 18.36 -27.70 -12.72
N LYS A 218 19.25 -27.03 -13.47
CA LYS A 218 19.22 -26.94 -14.94
C LYS A 218 17.90 -26.42 -15.49
N VAL A 219 17.28 -25.48 -14.79
CA VAL A 219 16.05 -24.82 -15.22
C VAL A 219 16.24 -24.16 -16.57
N ARG A 220 15.25 -24.27 -17.46
CA ARG A 220 15.27 -23.68 -18.82
C ARG A 220 14.29 -22.53 -18.96
N LYS A 221 13.25 -22.49 -18.11
CA LYS A 221 12.21 -21.46 -18.16
C LYS A 221 11.78 -21.08 -16.74
N ALA A 222 11.60 -19.77 -16.49
CA ALA A 222 11.16 -19.25 -15.22
C ALA A 222 10.05 -18.20 -15.41
N TYR A 223 8.98 -18.29 -14.63
CA TYR A 223 7.94 -17.27 -14.51
C TYR A 223 8.33 -16.29 -13.42
N LEU A 224 8.29 -14.99 -13.73
CA LEU A 224 8.74 -13.93 -12.84
C LEU A 224 7.52 -13.13 -12.34
N LEU A 225 7.28 -13.13 -11.05
CA LEU A 225 6.11 -12.45 -10.46
C LEU A 225 6.54 -11.47 -9.37
N PRO A 226 6.04 -10.21 -9.36
CA PRO A 226 6.26 -9.32 -8.24
C PRO A 226 5.56 -9.85 -6.98
N PHE A 227 6.28 -9.90 -5.86
CA PHE A 227 5.73 -10.09 -4.52
C PHE A 227 5.73 -8.74 -3.79
N MET A 228 5.09 -7.76 -4.43
CA MET A 228 5.00 -6.36 -4.03
C MET A 228 3.56 -5.88 -4.20
N SER A 229 3.14 -4.90 -3.41
CA SER A 229 1.78 -4.36 -3.48
C SER A 229 1.41 -3.86 -4.89
N VAL A 230 2.35 -3.27 -5.60
CA VAL A 230 2.20 -2.77 -6.97
C VAL A 230 3.33 -3.29 -7.88
N ALA A 231 3.03 -3.52 -9.16
CA ALA A 231 4.03 -3.79 -10.19
C ALA A 231 4.58 -2.46 -10.77
N GLY A 232 5.33 -1.72 -9.94
CA GLY A 232 5.89 -0.42 -10.29
C GLY A 232 7.24 -0.50 -11.00
N GLU A 233 8.11 0.50 -10.77
CA GLU A 233 9.41 0.63 -11.45
C GLU A 233 10.32 -0.58 -11.22
N HIS A 234 10.38 -1.16 -10.01
CA HIS A 234 11.16 -2.38 -9.75
C HIS A 234 10.68 -3.57 -10.58
N ALA A 235 9.37 -3.78 -10.68
CA ALA A 235 8.85 -4.87 -11.52
C ALA A 235 9.14 -4.64 -13.01
N LYS A 236 9.10 -3.41 -13.49
CA LYS A 236 9.34 -3.08 -14.90
C LYS A 236 10.82 -3.04 -15.26
N ASN A 237 11.68 -2.55 -14.37
CA ASN A 237 13.09 -2.35 -14.64
C ASN A 237 13.94 -3.51 -14.12
N ASP A 238 13.83 -3.83 -12.81
CA ASP A 238 14.73 -4.80 -12.19
C ASP A 238 14.29 -6.25 -12.44
N LEU A 239 12.96 -6.52 -12.49
CA LEU A 239 12.45 -7.85 -12.82
C LEU A 239 12.46 -8.13 -14.32
N ALA A 240 11.83 -7.26 -15.13
CA ALA A 240 11.46 -7.52 -16.52
C ALA A 240 12.13 -6.60 -17.55
N GLY A 241 12.94 -5.65 -17.10
CA GLY A 241 13.60 -4.67 -17.97
C GLY A 241 14.66 -5.31 -18.89
N ASP A 242 15.10 -4.50 -19.86
CA ASP A 242 16.15 -4.90 -20.81
C ASP A 242 17.56 -4.48 -20.34
N GLY A 243 17.67 -3.83 -19.18
CA GLY A 243 18.94 -3.50 -18.53
C GLY A 243 19.76 -4.74 -18.25
N ALA A 244 21.08 -4.61 -18.33
CA ALA A 244 22.00 -5.76 -18.17
C ALA A 244 21.95 -6.41 -16.79
N ASP A 245 21.45 -5.68 -15.81
CA ASP A 245 21.30 -6.00 -14.39
C ASP A 245 19.89 -6.47 -14.02
N SER A 246 18.94 -6.43 -14.95
CA SER A 246 17.60 -6.98 -14.71
C SER A 246 17.63 -8.50 -14.55
N TRP A 247 16.74 -9.03 -13.71
CA TRP A 247 16.62 -10.47 -13.51
C TRP A 247 16.37 -11.22 -14.84
N LYS A 248 15.47 -10.69 -15.68
CA LYS A 248 15.21 -11.20 -17.03
C LYS A 248 16.51 -11.31 -17.87
N SER A 249 17.31 -10.25 -17.92
CA SER A 249 18.54 -10.23 -18.70
C SER A 249 19.61 -11.19 -18.14
N ILE A 250 19.74 -11.24 -16.81
CA ILE A 250 20.67 -12.16 -16.14
C ILE A 250 20.26 -13.62 -16.38
N LEU A 251 18.97 -13.94 -16.26
CA LEU A 251 18.44 -15.27 -16.55
C LEU A 251 18.71 -15.67 -18.01
N SER A 252 18.45 -14.76 -18.95
CA SER A 252 18.71 -14.99 -20.38
C SER A 252 20.19 -15.29 -20.67
N LYS A 253 21.12 -14.53 -20.06
CA LYS A 253 22.59 -14.79 -20.18
C LYS A 253 22.98 -16.17 -19.63
N ASN A 254 22.20 -16.76 -18.73
CA ASN A 254 22.40 -18.09 -18.18
C ASN A 254 21.58 -19.19 -18.89
N GLY A 255 20.98 -18.87 -20.06
CA GLY A 255 20.23 -19.83 -20.88
C GLY A 255 18.84 -20.19 -20.28
N ILE A 256 18.29 -19.32 -19.45
CA ILE A 256 16.95 -19.46 -18.83
C ILE A 256 16.00 -18.47 -19.49
N GLU A 257 15.01 -18.96 -20.22
CA GLU A 257 13.89 -18.17 -20.72
C GLU A 257 13.08 -17.62 -19.53
N SER A 258 12.68 -16.35 -19.57
CA SER A 258 11.85 -15.77 -18.52
C SER A 258 10.53 -15.22 -19.05
N VAL A 259 9.46 -15.45 -18.29
CA VAL A 259 8.10 -14.99 -18.59
C VAL A 259 7.63 -14.05 -17.45
N PRO A 260 7.79 -12.73 -17.60
CA PRO A 260 7.32 -11.78 -16.61
C PRO A 260 5.79 -11.70 -16.56
N VAL A 261 5.24 -11.71 -15.34
CA VAL A 261 3.83 -11.46 -15.06
C VAL A 261 3.73 -10.17 -14.23
N LEU A 262 3.64 -9.03 -14.92
CA LEU A 262 3.72 -7.71 -14.30
C LEU A 262 2.38 -7.29 -13.69
N LYS A 263 1.99 -7.97 -12.62
CA LYS A 263 0.78 -7.68 -11.86
C LYS A 263 1.11 -7.60 -10.38
N GLY A 264 0.79 -6.47 -9.74
CA GLY A 264 1.00 -6.26 -8.31
C GLY A 264 0.05 -7.08 -7.45
N MET A 265 0.46 -7.42 -6.23
CA MET A 265 -0.35 -8.24 -5.32
C MET A 265 -1.71 -7.58 -5.01
N ALA A 266 -1.77 -6.26 -4.93
CA ALA A 266 -3.00 -5.53 -4.65
C ALA A 266 -4.01 -5.50 -5.82
N GLU A 267 -3.63 -6.00 -7.00
CA GLU A 267 -4.53 -6.20 -8.14
C GLU A 267 -5.28 -7.55 -8.08
N TYR A 268 -4.96 -8.41 -7.10
CA TYR A 268 -5.66 -9.66 -6.86
C TYR A 268 -6.62 -9.48 -5.68
N ASP A 269 -7.93 -9.66 -5.92
CA ASP A 269 -8.99 -9.43 -4.93
C ASP A 269 -8.77 -10.26 -3.66
N ASP A 270 -8.36 -11.52 -3.80
CA ASP A 270 -8.10 -12.43 -2.70
C ASP A 270 -6.90 -12.01 -1.81
N ILE A 271 -5.88 -11.38 -2.40
CA ILE A 271 -4.80 -10.73 -1.64
C ILE A 271 -5.30 -9.44 -0.99
N ALA A 272 -6.01 -8.60 -1.74
CA ALA A 272 -6.55 -7.34 -1.21
C ALA A 272 -7.48 -7.58 0.00
N GLN A 273 -8.25 -8.68 0.00
CA GLN A 273 -9.09 -9.08 1.12
C GLN A 273 -8.31 -9.34 2.42
N ILE A 274 -7.05 -9.79 2.38
CA ILE A 274 -6.24 -9.99 3.60
C ILE A 274 -6.03 -8.64 4.31
N TRP A 275 -5.64 -7.57 3.60
CA TRP A 275 -5.52 -6.24 4.20
C TRP A 275 -6.85 -5.75 4.76
N LEU A 276 -7.96 -5.96 4.03
CA LEU A 276 -9.28 -5.54 4.48
C LEU A 276 -9.81 -6.38 5.67
N GLU A 277 -9.39 -7.62 5.81
CA GLU A 277 -9.65 -8.44 7.01
C GLU A 277 -8.88 -7.92 8.23
N HIS A 278 -7.62 -7.48 8.04
CA HIS A 278 -6.84 -6.83 9.08
C HIS A 278 -7.52 -5.53 9.55
N LEU A 279 -7.94 -4.70 8.60
CA LEU A 279 -8.68 -3.46 8.89
C LEU A 279 -9.97 -3.74 9.66
N GLU A 280 -10.75 -4.72 9.21
CA GLU A 280 -12.01 -5.09 9.87
C GLU A 280 -11.79 -5.53 11.31
N LYS A 281 -10.76 -6.35 11.57
CA LYS A 281 -10.37 -6.76 12.92
C LYS A 281 -10.00 -5.54 13.78
N THR A 282 -9.24 -4.59 13.22
CA THR A 282 -8.82 -3.36 13.91
C THR A 282 -10.00 -2.45 14.23
N ILE A 283 -10.99 -2.35 13.35
CA ILE A 283 -12.21 -1.56 13.57
C ILE A 283 -13.03 -2.14 14.73
N LYS A 284 -13.10 -3.46 14.84
CA LYS A 284 -13.90 -4.18 15.86
C LYS A 284 -13.28 -4.21 17.26
N GLN A 285 -11.99 -3.85 17.40
CA GLN A 285 -11.30 -3.71 18.69
C GLN A 285 -11.61 -2.35 19.36
#